data_1f89fec5a9acfb9fdf0ea7c595712d25
#
_entry.id   1f89fec5a9acfb9fdf0ea7c595712d25
#
_cell.length_a   1.000
_cell.length_b   1.000
_cell.length_c   1.000
_cell.angle_alpha   90.00
_cell.angle_beta   90.00
_cell.angle_gamma   90.00
#
_symmetry.space_group_name_H-M   'P 1'
#
loop_
_entity.id
_entity.type
_entity.pdbx_description
1 polymer ?
#
loop_
_entity_poly.entity_id
_entity_poly.type
_entity_poly.pdbx_seq_one_letter_code
_entity_poly.pdbx_strand_id
1 'polypeptide(L)'
;MTIKDADIAIIGAGVMGLALAHNLASERKGPGGKRIVVVDGHYLAWGASGRNGGGVRQQWSTEMNVRLMQESMDICAHFAKRMRINVWMRRGGYLFLARTQAAARRLERNVGVQTRCGLGTEMIAPEEAAALVPELAADRFVAACYNPTDGIVFPWPFLWGYAHAAAKAGVAIHTSTPVTAIERRGGKAGGFRITTPAGTFTAQRVVCAAGAWSPEVARLVGASLPNRPQRHEILSTEPLKPFLKPMVTVSETGLYVSQSLRGELVGGISMPAEDDGGEVHLGSRLAFTTTMARALVELMPLLGHIKVVRQWAGPYDISPDGDPIVGELPDVPGFHVVCGFRGHGFMMAPVVARHFAAFLSGGPKHEFLTAWSPARFAAGAPPRRGGEEMFIG
;
A
#
# COMPACT_ATOMS: atom_id res chain seq x y z
N MET A 1 26.06 -7.43 15.00
CA MET A 1 26.77 -6.61 13.98
C MET A 1 26.49 -5.16 14.29
N THR A 2 27.52 -4.32 14.38
CA THR A 2 27.36 -2.87 14.63
C THR A 2 26.82 -2.19 13.36
N ILE A 3 25.77 -1.40 13.50
CA ILE A 3 25.22 -0.61 12.40
C ILE A 3 26.15 0.55 12.10
N LYS A 4 26.52 0.73 10.85
CA LYS A 4 27.40 1.84 10.42
C LYS A 4 26.59 3.12 10.20
N ASP A 5 27.24 4.28 10.43
CA ASP A 5 26.69 5.57 10.08
C ASP A 5 26.22 5.63 8.63
N ALA A 6 25.16 6.38 8.37
CA ALA A 6 24.49 6.45 7.08
C ALA A 6 24.29 7.91 6.64
N ASP A 7 24.08 8.12 5.34
CA ASP A 7 23.57 9.40 4.82
C ASP A 7 22.05 9.44 4.96
N ILE A 8 21.40 8.29 4.75
CA ILE A 8 19.95 8.15 4.89
C ILE A 8 19.65 6.88 5.70
N ALA A 9 18.89 7.03 6.80
CA ALA A 9 18.29 5.92 7.54
C ALA A 9 16.80 5.82 7.17
N ILE A 10 16.36 4.63 6.80
CA ILE A 10 14.94 4.32 6.54
C ILE A 10 14.45 3.44 7.68
N ILE A 11 13.40 3.88 8.37
CA ILE A 11 12.76 3.13 9.46
C ILE A 11 11.51 2.45 8.90
N GLY A 12 11.57 1.12 8.80
CA GLY A 12 10.52 0.27 8.24
C GLY A 12 10.99 -0.47 6.97
N ALA A 13 11.02 -1.80 7.02
CA ALA A 13 11.31 -2.70 5.90
C ALA A 13 10.03 -3.28 5.28
N GLY A 14 8.97 -2.46 5.20
CA GLY A 14 7.79 -2.71 4.39
C GLY A 14 8.04 -2.41 2.91
N VAL A 15 7.03 -2.60 2.06
CA VAL A 15 7.15 -2.37 0.61
C VAL A 15 7.65 -0.96 0.29
N MET A 16 7.17 0.05 1.02
CA MET A 16 7.52 1.45 0.80
C MET A 16 9.01 1.71 1.13
N GLY A 17 9.45 1.27 2.31
CA GLY A 17 10.85 1.43 2.71
C GLY A 17 11.82 0.65 1.82
N LEU A 18 11.48 -0.57 1.43
CA LEU A 18 12.30 -1.40 0.54
C LEU A 18 12.38 -0.84 -0.88
N ALA A 19 11.25 -0.39 -1.44
CA ALA A 19 11.21 0.24 -2.76
C ALA A 19 11.99 1.56 -2.76
N LEU A 20 11.84 2.36 -1.68
CA LEU A 20 12.60 3.61 -1.52
C LEU A 20 14.10 3.35 -1.42
N ALA A 21 14.52 2.37 -0.60
CA ALA A 21 15.91 1.99 -0.45
C ALA A 21 16.54 1.55 -1.77
N HIS A 22 15.82 0.73 -2.55
CA HIS A 22 16.23 0.30 -3.87
C HIS A 22 16.40 1.48 -4.83
N ASN A 23 15.40 2.37 -4.94
CA ASN A 23 15.47 3.51 -5.84
C ASN A 23 16.57 4.49 -5.44
N LEU A 24 16.71 4.84 -4.15
CA LEU A 24 17.80 5.69 -3.65
C LEU A 24 19.19 5.11 -3.96
N ALA A 25 19.34 3.79 -3.84
CA ALA A 25 20.60 3.14 -4.18
C ALA A 25 20.87 3.14 -5.69
N SER A 26 19.82 3.10 -6.51
CA SER A 26 19.93 3.16 -7.99
C SER A 26 20.25 4.56 -8.52
N GLU A 27 19.89 5.62 -7.79
CA GLU A 27 20.24 7.02 -8.11
C GLU A 27 21.72 7.35 -7.82
N ARG A 28 22.49 6.39 -7.32
CA ARG A 28 23.92 6.58 -7.02
C ARG A 28 24.73 6.80 -8.30
N LYS A 29 25.28 7.98 -8.46
CA LYS A 29 26.24 8.29 -9.54
C LYS A 29 27.64 8.41 -8.95
N GLY A 30 28.55 7.48 -9.31
CA GLY A 30 29.99 7.57 -9.03
C GLY A 30 30.48 6.91 -7.72
N PRO A 31 31.81 6.82 -7.54
CA PRO A 31 32.43 6.31 -6.33
C PRO A 31 32.13 7.25 -5.15
N GLY A 32 31.66 6.71 -4.03
CA GLY A 32 31.26 7.47 -2.84
C GLY A 32 29.76 7.72 -2.70
N GLY A 33 28.90 7.00 -3.44
CA GLY A 33 27.42 7.12 -3.33
C GLY A 33 26.92 6.96 -1.90
N LYS A 34 25.78 7.62 -1.60
CA LYS A 34 25.15 7.68 -0.27
C LYS A 34 25.03 6.31 0.40
N ARG A 35 25.43 6.22 1.65
CA ARG A 35 25.20 5.04 2.50
C ARG A 35 23.77 5.04 2.97
N ILE A 36 23.04 3.98 2.67
CA ILE A 36 21.63 3.80 3.04
C ILE A 36 21.53 2.62 4.00
N VAL A 37 20.83 2.84 5.11
CA VAL A 37 20.53 1.82 6.10
C VAL A 37 19.02 1.72 6.24
N VAL A 38 18.49 0.51 6.23
CA VAL A 38 17.10 0.21 6.57
C VAL A 38 17.08 -0.52 7.91
N VAL A 39 16.27 -0.07 8.85
CA VAL A 39 16.05 -0.73 10.14
C VAL A 39 14.57 -1.05 10.32
N ASP A 40 14.25 -2.23 10.85
CA ASP A 40 12.89 -2.65 11.15
C ASP A 40 12.85 -3.40 12.50
N GLY A 41 11.85 -3.09 13.31
CA GLY A 41 11.67 -3.73 14.62
C GLY A 41 11.33 -5.21 14.55
N HIS A 42 10.86 -5.68 13.40
CA HIS A 42 10.44 -7.04 13.16
C HIS A 42 11.18 -7.65 11.96
N TYR A 43 10.69 -8.79 11.45
CA TYR A 43 11.17 -9.36 10.20
C TYR A 43 10.66 -8.54 8.99
N LEU A 44 11.30 -8.71 7.86
CA LEU A 44 11.00 -8.03 6.61
C LEU A 44 9.51 -8.14 6.26
N ALA A 45 8.88 -6.98 5.99
CA ALA A 45 7.46 -6.88 5.61
C ALA A 45 6.45 -7.42 6.65
N TRP A 46 6.83 -7.46 7.93
CA TRP A 46 5.98 -7.95 9.01
C TRP A 46 4.63 -7.21 9.14
N GLY A 47 4.56 -5.93 8.79
CA GLY A 47 3.35 -5.12 8.82
C GLY A 47 2.35 -5.46 7.69
N ALA A 48 1.60 -4.46 7.23
CA ALA A 48 0.59 -4.59 6.19
C ALA A 48 1.12 -5.18 4.86
N SER A 49 2.40 -4.90 4.54
CA SER A 49 3.01 -5.30 3.28
C SER A 49 3.06 -6.81 3.05
N GLY A 50 3.30 -7.61 4.09
CA GLY A 50 3.30 -9.07 4.00
C GLY A 50 1.91 -9.70 4.19
N ARG A 51 0.88 -8.89 4.42
CA ARG A 51 -0.48 -9.32 4.76
C ARG A 51 -1.55 -8.90 3.75
N ASN A 52 -1.16 -8.35 2.60
CA ASN A 52 -2.08 -7.85 1.58
C ASN A 52 -2.49 -8.91 0.55
N GLY A 53 -3.54 -8.64 -0.22
CA GLY A 53 -4.07 -9.52 -1.26
C GLY A 53 -3.39 -9.40 -2.62
N GLY A 54 -2.41 -8.52 -2.78
CA GLY A 54 -1.61 -8.37 -4.01
C GLY A 54 -2.28 -7.64 -5.17
N GLY A 55 -3.40 -6.96 -4.92
CA GLY A 55 -4.09 -6.20 -5.96
C GLY A 55 -3.27 -5.02 -6.47
N VAL A 56 -3.26 -4.79 -7.79
CA VAL A 56 -2.68 -3.62 -8.43
C VAL A 56 -3.65 -3.12 -9.50
N ARG A 57 -4.10 -1.87 -9.38
CA ARG A 57 -5.12 -1.28 -10.27
C ARG A 57 -4.84 0.16 -10.63
N GLN A 58 -5.31 0.58 -11.79
CA GLN A 58 -5.24 1.93 -12.33
C GLN A 58 -6.56 2.70 -12.17
N GLN A 59 -7.61 2.01 -11.77
CA GLN A 59 -8.95 2.58 -11.58
C GLN A 59 -9.01 3.41 -10.31
N TRP A 60 -8.91 4.74 -10.45
CA TRP A 60 -8.95 5.73 -9.38
C TRP A 60 -9.88 6.89 -9.72
N SER A 61 -10.19 7.73 -8.71
CA SER A 61 -11.14 8.85 -8.83
C SER A 61 -10.50 10.20 -9.15
N THR A 62 -9.16 10.32 -9.08
CA THR A 62 -8.42 11.54 -9.39
C THR A 62 -7.41 11.32 -10.51
N GLU A 63 -7.20 12.32 -11.36
CA GLU A 63 -6.23 12.21 -12.46
C GLU A 63 -4.81 11.95 -11.97
N MET A 64 -4.40 12.61 -10.90
CA MET A 64 -3.09 12.38 -10.29
C MET A 64 -2.90 10.90 -9.90
N ASN A 65 -3.87 10.32 -9.21
CA ASN A 65 -3.78 8.91 -8.79
C ASN A 65 -3.86 7.95 -9.97
N VAL A 66 -4.70 8.24 -10.99
CA VAL A 66 -4.74 7.43 -12.23
C VAL A 66 -3.38 7.41 -12.90
N ARG A 67 -2.76 8.59 -13.12
CA ARG A 67 -1.43 8.70 -13.75
C ARG A 67 -0.33 8.02 -12.94
N LEU A 68 -0.32 8.22 -11.63
CA LEU A 68 0.60 7.49 -10.73
C LEU A 68 0.44 5.98 -10.87
N MET A 69 -0.79 5.49 -10.91
CA MET A 69 -1.03 4.06 -10.97
C MET A 69 -0.81 3.46 -12.36
N GLN A 70 -0.92 4.24 -13.44
CA GLN A 70 -0.44 3.82 -14.77
C GLN A 70 1.07 3.55 -14.75
N GLU A 71 1.84 4.45 -14.15
CA GLU A 71 3.29 4.26 -13.98
C GLU A 71 3.60 3.08 -13.05
N SER A 72 2.87 2.94 -11.94
CA SER A 72 3.04 1.80 -11.03
C SER A 72 2.75 0.47 -11.71
N MET A 73 1.70 0.40 -12.52
CA MET A 73 1.35 -0.78 -13.28
C MET A 73 2.46 -1.15 -14.29
N ASP A 74 3.05 -0.16 -14.97
CA ASP A 74 4.20 -0.41 -15.86
C ASP A 74 5.39 -0.98 -15.08
N ILE A 75 5.70 -0.40 -13.91
CA ILE A 75 6.77 -0.93 -13.05
C ILE A 75 6.48 -2.38 -12.65
N CYS A 76 5.25 -2.69 -12.25
CA CYS A 76 4.82 -4.05 -11.87
C CYS A 76 4.93 -5.02 -13.06
N ALA A 77 4.51 -4.60 -14.26
CA ALA A 77 4.58 -5.42 -15.47
C ALA A 77 6.01 -5.84 -15.84
N HIS A 78 6.97 -4.95 -15.58
CA HIS A 78 8.37 -5.19 -15.87
C HIS A 78 9.18 -5.70 -14.67
N PHE A 79 8.54 -5.86 -13.51
CA PHE A 79 9.19 -6.17 -12.25
C PHE A 79 9.99 -7.47 -12.30
N ALA A 80 9.41 -8.54 -12.81
CA ALA A 80 10.07 -9.84 -12.89
C ALA A 80 11.37 -9.79 -13.72
N LYS A 81 11.35 -9.04 -14.82
CA LYS A 81 12.53 -8.84 -15.68
C LYS A 81 13.60 -8.01 -14.96
N ARG A 82 13.21 -6.90 -14.31
CA ARG A 82 14.12 -5.96 -13.63
C ARG A 82 14.74 -6.57 -12.37
N MET A 83 13.94 -7.24 -11.55
CA MET A 83 14.35 -7.76 -10.24
C MET A 83 14.80 -9.22 -10.28
N ARG A 84 14.72 -9.89 -11.43
CA ARG A 84 15.09 -11.31 -11.61
C ARG A 84 14.34 -12.25 -10.67
N ILE A 85 13.08 -11.94 -10.36
CA ILE A 85 12.19 -12.74 -9.53
C ILE A 85 10.77 -12.73 -10.11
N ASN A 86 10.16 -13.90 -10.24
CA ASN A 86 8.79 -14.00 -10.71
C ASN A 86 7.82 -13.58 -9.59
N VAL A 87 7.01 -12.57 -9.85
CA VAL A 87 5.98 -12.06 -8.94
C VAL A 87 4.59 -12.60 -9.27
N TRP A 88 4.51 -13.53 -10.22
CA TRP A 88 3.27 -14.17 -10.65
C TRP A 88 2.17 -13.16 -10.97
N MET A 89 2.55 -12.12 -11.69
CA MET A 89 1.61 -11.09 -12.13
C MET A 89 0.58 -11.70 -13.08
N ARG A 90 -0.68 -11.53 -12.72
CA ARG A 90 -1.82 -11.94 -13.54
C ARG A 90 -2.66 -10.72 -13.89
N ARG A 91 -2.74 -10.40 -15.16
CA ARG A 91 -3.61 -9.36 -15.71
C ARG A 91 -4.96 -9.99 -16.07
N GLY A 92 -5.84 -10.08 -15.09
CA GLY A 92 -7.21 -10.55 -15.26
C GLY A 92 -8.23 -9.43 -15.18
N GLY A 93 -7.77 -8.21 -14.94
CA GLY A 93 -8.58 -7.03 -14.73
C GLY A 93 -9.09 -6.85 -13.30
N TYR A 94 -9.75 -5.71 -13.10
CA TYR A 94 -10.56 -5.42 -11.91
C TYR A 94 -11.99 -5.12 -12.34
N LEU A 95 -12.92 -5.77 -11.67
CA LEU A 95 -14.36 -5.63 -11.87
C LEU A 95 -14.97 -5.00 -10.61
N PHE A 96 -15.43 -3.77 -10.71
CA PHE A 96 -16.19 -3.11 -9.65
C PHE A 96 -17.67 -3.28 -9.89
N LEU A 97 -18.40 -3.69 -8.87
CA LEU A 97 -19.84 -3.94 -8.88
C LEU A 97 -20.54 -2.91 -8.01
N ALA A 98 -21.68 -2.41 -8.48
CA ALA A 98 -22.55 -1.49 -7.76
C ALA A 98 -23.92 -2.11 -7.53
N ARG A 99 -24.39 -2.14 -6.27
CA ARG A 99 -25.74 -2.61 -5.89
C ARG A 99 -26.79 -1.49 -5.95
N THR A 100 -26.34 -0.22 -5.93
CA THR A 100 -27.22 0.94 -5.86
C THR A 100 -26.93 1.91 -7.01
N GLN A 101 -27.95 2.68 -7.42
CA GLN A 101 -27.79 3.72 -8.40
C GLN A 101 -26.81 4.83 -7.97
N ALA A 102 -26.69 5.07 -6.64
CA ALA A 102 -25.73 6.03 -6.12
C ALA A 102 -24.28 5.55 -6.34
N ALA A 103 -24.01 4.27 -6.11
CA ALA A 103 -22.70 3.67 -6.38
C ALA A 103 -22.42 3.61 -7.89
N ALA A 104 -23.42 3.25 -8.71
CA ALA A 104 -23.29 3.26 -10.17
C ALA A 104 -22.87 4.64 -10.70
N ARG A 105 -23.56 5.71 -10.29
CA ARG A 105 -23.18 7.08 -10.66
C ARG A 105 -21.76 7.48 -10.19
N ARG A 106 -21.29 6.94 -9.06
CA ARG A 106 -19.91 7.13 -8.61
C ARG A 106 -18.92 6.42 -9.53
N LEU A 107 -19.21 5.17 -9.92
CA LEU A 107 -18.39 4.45 -10.89
C LEU A 107 -18.32 5.18 -12.23
N GLU A 108 -19.45 5.69 -12.75
CA GLU A 108 -19.49 6.48 -13.98
C GLU A 108 -18.58 7.71 -13.92
N ARG A 109 -18.65 8.50 -12.82
CA ARG A 109 -17.75 9.65 -12.64
C ARG A 109 -16.29 9.23 -12.65
N ASN A 110 -15.95 8.13 -11.96
CA ASN A 110 -14.59 7.63 -11.91
C ASN A 110 -14.11 7.12 -13.28
N VAL A 111 -14.94 6.40 -14.00
CA VAL A 111 -14.65 5.97 -15.40
C VAL A 111 -14.42 7.19 -16.28
N GLY A 112 -15.21 8.25 -16.15
CA GLY A 112 -14.99 9.51 -16.88
C GLY A 112 -13.63 10.15 -16.60
N VAL A 113 -13.13 10.12 -15.34
CA VAL A 113 -11.76 10.57 -15.01
C VAL A 113 -10.73 9.65 -15.66
N GLN A 114 -10.91 8.36 -15.56
CA GLN A 114 -10.00 7.33 -16.07
C GLN A 114 -9.87 7.39 -17.60
N THR A 115 -10.99 7.58 -18.30
CA THR A 115 -11.01 7.74 -19.76
C THR A 115 -10.26 9.00 -20.21
N ARG A 116 -10.41 10.12 -19.50
CA ARG A 116 -9.61 11.34 -19.79
C ARG A 116 -8.10 11.11 -19.61
N CYS A 117 -7.72 10.18 -18.74
CA CYS A 117 -6.32 9.75 -18.55
C CYS A 117 -5.87 8.68 -19.56
N GLY A 118 -6.74 8.29 -20.50
CA GLY A 118 -6.42 7.27 -21.51
C GLY A 118 -6.54 5.82 -21.04
N LEU A 119 -7.23 5.56 -19.91
CA LEU A 119 -7.54 4.18 -19.50
C LEU A 119 -8.73 3.65 -20.30
N GLY A 120 -8.63 2.38 -20.69
CA GLY A 120 -9.72 1.63 -21.31
C GLY A 120 -10.67 1.00 -20.27
N THR A 121 -11.04 1.75 -19.24
CA THR A 121 -12.07 1.31 -18.29
C THR A 121 -13.44 1.57 -18.89
N GLU A 122 -14.32 0.58 -18.82
CA GLU A 122 -15.67 0.67 -19.37
C GLU A 122 -16.72 0.44 -18.29
N MET A 123 -17.81 1.16 -18.35
CA MET A 123 -19.06 0.78 -17.67
C MET A 123 -19.68 -0.37 -18.43
N ILE A 124 -20.09 -1.41 -17.72
CA ILE A 124 -20.70 -2.61 -18.31
C ILE A 124 -21.99 -2.97 -17.56
N ALA A 125 -22.89 -3.65 -18.25
CA ALA A 125 -24.12 -4.18 -17.65
C ALA A 125 -23.82 -5.37 -16.72
N PRO A 126 -24.69 -5.67 -15.75
CA PRO A 126 -24.53 -6.86 -14.89
C PRO A 126 -24.41 -8.18 -15.68
N GLU A 127 -25.10 -8.30 -16.81
CA GLU A 127 -25.05 -9.47 -17.70
C GLU A 127 -23.68 -9.63 -18.35
N GLU A 128 -23.03 -8.51 -18.72
CA GLU A 128 -21.67 -8.52 -19.25
C GLU A 128 -20.65 -8.86 -18.14
N ALA A 129 -20.91 -8.41 -16.90
CA ALA A 129 -20.10 -8.82 -15.75
C ALA A 129 -20.24 -10.34 -15.48
N ALA A 130 -21.44 -10.91 -15.64
CA ALA A 130 -21.68 -12.35 -15.57
C ALA A 130 -20.99 -13.11 -16.72
N ALA A 131 -20.87 -12.52 -17.90
CA ALA A 131 -20.08 -13.13 -18.98
C ALA A 131 -18.58 -13.21 -18.64
N LEU A 132 -18.04 -12.26 -17.86
CA LEU A 132 -16.67 -12.29 -17.35
C LEU A 132 -16.49 -13.27 -16.19
N VAL A 133 -17.50 -13.40 -15.32
CA VAL A 133 -17.53 -14.25 -14.13
C VAL A 133 -18.90 -14.96 -14.06
N PRO A 134 -19.05 -16.12 -14.71
CA PRO A 134 -20.33 -16.83 -14.81
C PRO A 134 -20.96 -17.21 -13.46
N GLU A 135 -20.16 -17.34 -12.43
CA GLU A 135 -20.58 -17.69 -11.08
C GLU A 135 -21.18 -16.51 -10.29
N LEU A 136 -21.12 -15.30 -10.84
CA LEU A 136 -21.60 -14.08 -10.21
C LEU A 136 -23.15 -14.07 -10.13
N ALA A 137 -23.69 -13.72 -8.96
CA ALA A 137 -25.11 -13.41 -8.80
C ALA A 137 -25.41 -12.01 -9.37
N ALA A 138 -25.43 -11.90 -10.71
CA ALA A 138 -25.49 -10.62 -11.43
C ALA A 138 -26.77 -9.83 -11.16
N ASP A 139 -27.89 -10.52 -10.88
CA ASP A 139 -29.19 -9.96 -10.52
C ASP A 139 -29.18 -9.08 -9.25
N ARG A 140 -28.12 -9.16 -8.46
CA ARG A 140 -27.92 -8.36 -7.24
C ARG A 140 -27.24 -7.01 -7.49
N PHE A 141 -26.89 -6.71 -8.73
CA PHE A 141 -26.15 -5.49 -9.11
C PHE A 141 -26.92 -4.68 -10.14
N VAL A 142 -26.73 -3.38 -10.14
CA VAL A 142 -27.37 -2.45 -11.09
C VAL A 142 -26.40 -1.95 -12.16
N ALA A 143 -25.09 -2.05 -11.91
CA ALA A 143 -24.03 -1.67 -12.84
C ALA A 143 -22.71 -2.28 -12.42
N ALA A 144 -21.77 -2.32 -13.35
CA ALA A 144 -20.37 -2.65 -13.10
C ALA A 144 -19.43 -1.74 -13.91
N CYS A 145 -18.16 -1.70 -13.55
CA CYS A 145 -17.12 -1.22 -14.44
C CYS A 145 -15.92 -2.16 -14.43
N TYR A 146 -15.25 -2.27 -15.56
CA TYR A 146 -14.16 -3.21 -15.78
C TYR A 146 -12.98 -2.58 -16.49
N ASN A 147 -11.77 -2.84 -15.98
CA ASN A 147 -10.53 -2.54 -16.68
C ASN A 147 -9.71 -3.82 -16.84
N PRO A 148 -9.49 -4.32 -18.06
CA PRO A 148 -8.78 -5.58 -18.30
C PRO A 148 -7.29 -5.52 -18.03
N THR A 149 -6.70 -4.33 -17.95
CA THR A 149 -5.25 -4.14 -17.77
C THR A 149 -4.79 -4.16 -16.32
N ASP A 150 -5.72 -4.05 -15.38
CA ASP A 150 -5.46 -4.21 -13.95
C ASP A 150 -5.18 -5.68 -13.58
N GLY A 151 -4.68 -5.94 -12.39
CA GLY A 151 -4.35 -7.31 -12.04
C GLY A 151 -3.90 -7.51 -10.59
N ILE A 152 -3.32 -8.67 -10.36
CA ILE A 152 -2.77 -9.07 -9.07
C ILE A 152 -1.34 -9.55 -9.22
N VAL A 153 -0.55 -9.39 -8.15
CA VAL A 153 0.77 -9.98 -7.99
C VAL A 153 0.82 -10.79 -6.70
N PHE A 154 1.73 -11.74 -6.59
CA PHE A 154 1.97 -12.39 -5.30
C PHE A 154 2.89 -11.48 -4.45
N PRO A 155 2.46 -11.03 -3.26
CA PRO A 155 3.17 -9.99 -2.52
C PRO A 155 4.59 -10.35 -2.12
N TRP A 156 4.84 -11.56 -1.65
CA TRP A 156 6.13 -11.94 -1.08
C TRP A 156 7.31 -11.89 -2.06
N PRO A 157 7.24 -12.46 -3.27
CA PRO A 157 8.31 -12.29 -4.26
C PRO A 157 8.53 -10.82 -4.65
N PHE A 158 7.47 -10.00 -4.64
CA PHE A 158 7.58 -8.57 -4.90
C PHE A 158 8.42 -7.86 -3.83
N LEU A 159 8.16 -8.17 -2.56
CA LEU A 159 8.92 -7.66 -1.42
C LEU A 159 10.37 -8.13 -1.43
N TRP A 160 10.60 -9.41 -1.67
CA TRP A 160 11.94 -10.00 -1.80
C TRP A 160 12.72 -9.40 -2.96
N GLY A 161 12.06 -9.12 -4.08
CA GLY A 161 12.67 -8.47 -5.23
C GLY A 161 13.28 -7.12 -4.87
N TYR A 162 12.53 -6.27 -4.19
CA TYR A 162 13.06 -5.00 -3.71
C TYR A 162 14.16 -5.16 -2.66
N ALA A 163 13.98 -6.05 -1.68
CA ALA A 163 14.97 -6.29 -0.63
C ALA A 163 16.31 -6.78 -1.21
N HIS A 164 16.27 -7.78 -2.09
CA HIS A 164 17.47 -8.33 -2.73
C HIS A 164 18.15 -7.29 -3.63
N ALA A 165 17.36 -6.53 -4.42
CA ALA A 165 17.91 -5.50 -5.29
C ALA A 165 18.56 -4.37 -4.49
N ALA A 166 17.96 -3.92 -3.39
CA ALA A 166 18.51 -2.93 -2.48
C ALA A 166 19.81 -3.44 -1.83
N ALA A 167 19.81 -4.65 -1.28
CA ALA A 167 21.00 -5.27 -0.67
C ALA A 167 22.15 -5.43 -1.68
N LYS A 168 21.85 -5.89 -2.90
CA LYS A 168 22.84 -6.00 -3.99
C LYS A 168 23.43 -4.63 -4.37
N ALA A 169 22.65 -3.55 -4.25
CA ALA A 169 23.10 -2.19 -4.45
C ALA A 169 23.85 -1.60 -3.24
N GLY A 170 24.12 -2.41 -2.20
CA GLY A 170 24.91 -2.02 -1.03
C GLY A 170 24.10 -1.34 0.09
N VAL A 171 22.77 -1.48 0.10
CA VAL A 171 21.94 -1.08 1.23
C VAL A 171 22.08 -2.10 2.36
N ALA A 172 22.36 -1.62 3.58
CA ALA A 172 22.32 -2.47 4.77
C ALA A 172 20.88 -2.55 5.30
N ILE A 173 20.34 -3.78 5.42
CA ILE A 173 18.99 -4.02 5.93
C ILE A 173 19.11 -4.79 7.24
N HIS A 174 18.66 -4.18 8.34
CA HIS A 174 18.67 -4.76 9.68
C HIS A 174 17.23 -4.99 10.15
N THR A 175 16.79 -6.22 10.14
CA THR A 175 15.52 -6.67 10.72
C THR A 175 15.67 -7.00 12.20
N SER A 176 14.54 -7.14 12.92
CA SER A 176 14.53 -7.36 14.38
C SER A 176 15.39 -6.35 15.16
N THR A 177 15.36 -5.10 14.67
CA THR A 177 16.19 -4.00 15.15
C THR A 177 15.30 -2.78 15.40
N PRO A 178 14.50 -2.76 16.47
CA PRO A 178 13.61 -1.66 16.77
C PRO A 178 14.40 -0.38 17.09
N VAL A 179 13.93 0.74 16.55
CA VAL A 179 14.44 2.07 16.92
C VAL A 179 13.79 2.48 18.24
N THR A 180 14.61 2.76 19.24
CA THR A 180 14.14 3.10 20.61
C THR A 180 14.27 4.58 20.93
N ALA A 181 15.19 5.31 20.27
CA ALA A 181 15.32 6.75 20.39
C ALA A 181 15.90 7.36 19.11
N ILE A 182 15.50 8.61 18.85
CA ILE A 182 16.04 9.43 17.75
C ILE A 182 16.30 10.82 18.30
N GLU A 183 17.56 11.22 18.30
CA GLU A 183 17.99 12.52 18.82
C GLU A 183 18.52 13.38 17.65
N ARG A 184 18.08 14.65 17.59
CA ARG A 184 18.65 15.64 16.65
C ARG A 184 20.04 16.01 17.09
N ARG A 185 20.99 16.01 16.16
CA ARG A 185 22.35 16.45 16.41
C ARG A 185 22.49 17.93 16.09
N GLY A 186 23.02 18.67 17.02
CA GLY A 186 23.34 20.09 16.85
C GLY A 186 24.68 20.32 16.14
N GLY A 187 24.98 21.60 15.85
CA GLY A 187 26.24 22.04 15.27
C GLY A 187 26.40 21.76 13.78
N LYS A 188 27.64 21.92 13.26
CA LYS A 188 27.95 21.75 11.82
C LYS A 188 27.70 20.33 11.29
N ALA A 189 27.72 19.31 12.16
CA ALA A 189 27.50 17.93 11.75
C ALA A 189 26.05 17.63 11.40
N GLY A 190 25.08 18.26 12.04
CA GLY A 190 23.65 18.08 11.79
C GLY A 190 23.16 16.63 11.85
N GLY A 191 21.95 16.38 11.37
CA GLY A 191 21.38 15.03 11.24
C GLY A 191 20.86 14.45 12.54
N PHE A 192 20.88 13.13 12.66
CA PHE A 192 20.23 12.38 13.73
C PHE A 192 21.15 11.31 14.31
N ARG A 193 21.01 11.05 15.60
CA ARG A 193 21.53 9.88 16.30
C ARG A 193 20.35 8.94 16.54
N ILE A 194 20.53 7.69 16.09
CA ILE A 194 19.48 6.66 16.14
C ILE A 194 19.97 5.55 17.05
N THR A 195 19.17 5.23 18.07
CA THR A 195 19.49 4.19 19.06
C THR A 195 18.62 2.96 18.80
N THR A 196 19.25 1.78 18.85
CA THR A 196 18.63 0.47 18.73
C THR A 196 19.28 -0.49 19.75
N PRO A 197 18.69 -1.64 20.05
CA PRO A 197 19.35 -2.66 20.88
C PRO A 197 20.68 -3.16 20.30
N ALA A 198 20.88 -3.05 18.99
CA ALA A 198 22.13 -3.43 18.32
C ALA A 198 23.23 -2.35 18.39
N GLY A 199 22.95 -1.21 19.02
CA GLY A 199 23.85 -0.07 19.15
C GLY A 199 23.28 1.21 18.54
N THR A 200 24.11 2.25 18.58
CA THR A 200 23.76 3.59 18.11
C THR A 200 24.54 3.91 16.83
N PHE A 201 23.86 4.55 15.87
CA PHE A 201 24.45 5.03 14.63
C PHE A 201 23.93 6.42 14.28
N THR A 202 24.55 7.11 13.31
CA THR A 202 24.12 8.43 12.88
C THR A 202 23.63 8.41 11.44
N ALA A 203 22.70 9.32 11.11
CA ALA A 203 22.24 9.55 9.74
C ALA A 203 22.03 11.05 9.49
N GLN A 204 22.32 11.52 8.27
CA GLN A 204 22.06 12.91 7.89
C GLN A 204 20.57 13.17 7.69
N ARG A 205 19.85 12.18 7.16
CA ARG A 205 18.40 12.21 6.98
C ARG A 205 17.77 10.93 7.50
N VAL A 206 16.54 11.05 7.99
CA VAL A 206 15.72 9.91 8.37
C VAL A 206 14.47 9.89 7.51
N VAL A 207 14.06 8.71 7.04
CA VAL A 207 12.76 8.50 6.40
C VAL A 207 11.99 7.47 7.21
N CYS A 208 10.89 7.90 7.82
CA CYS A 208 9.94 7.03 8.48
C CYS A 208 8.99 6.42 7.43
N ALA A 209 9.13 5.12 7.20
CA ALA A 209 8.30 4.28 6.32
C ALA A 209 7.63 3.15 7.13
N ALA A 210 7.28 3.45 8.38
CA ALA A 210 6.82 2.47 9.37
C ALA A 210 5.31 2.17 9.30
N GLY A 211 4.60 2.63 8.22
CA GLY A 211 3.17 2.40 8.04
C GLY A 211 2.37 2.82 9.27
N ALA A 212 1.53 1.94 9.80
CA ALA A 212 0.68 2.21 10.95
C ALA A 212 1.44 2.61 12.24
N TRP A 213 2.72 2.27 12.36
CA TRP A 213 3.61 2.67 13.48
C TRP A 213 4.31 4.02 13.24
N SER A 214 4.05 4.70 12.13
CA SER A 214 4.68 6.00 11.84
C SER A 214 4.43 7.07 12.91
N PRO A 215 3.25 7.16 13.56
CA PRO A 215 3.03 8.08 14.67
C PRO A 215 3.94 7.81 15.87
N GLU A 216 4.23 6.55 16.17
CA GLU A 216 5.14 6.15 17.25
C GLU A 216 6.58 6.58 16.95
N VAL A 217 7.04 6.35 15.71
CA VAL A 217 8.37 6.76 15.27
C VAL A 217 8.50 8.30 15.24
N ALA A 218 7.45 9.03 14.81
CA ALA A 218 7.45 10.49 14.82
C ALA A 218 7.55 11.07 16.23
N ARG A 219 6.91 10.44 17.22
CA ARG A 219 7.03 10.84 18.63
C ARG A 219 8.46 10.78 19.17
N LEU A 220 9.32 9.89 18.63
CA LEU A 220 10.74 9.81 19.03
C LEU A 220 11.54 11.09 18.68
N VAL A 221 11.04 11.90 17.75
CA VAL A 221 11.63 13.22 17.40
C VAL A 221 10.79 14.39 17.87
N GLY A 222 9.81 14.15 18.79
CA GLY A 222 8.93 15.18 19.32
C GLY A 222 7.84 15.67 18.36
N ALA A 223 7.62 14.94 17.24
CA ALA A 223 6.59 15.29 16.27
C ALA A 223 5.32 14.43 16.41
N SER A 224 4.20 14.92 15.88
CA SER A 224 2.93 14.21 15.83
C SER A 224 2.51 13.96 14.39
N LEU A 225 1.99 12.75 14.12
CA LEU A 225 1.33 12.41 12.88
C LEU A 225 -0.13 12.04 13.17
N PRO A 226 -1.08 12.50 12.34
CA PRO A 226 -2.51 12.34 12.63
C PRO A 226 -3.08 10.99 12.15
N ASN A 227 -2.30 10.18 11.45
CA ASN A 227 -2.75 8.88 10.96
C ASN A 227 -2.95 7.89 12.10
N ARG A 228 -3.91 6.98 11.92
CA ARG A 228 -4.30 5.97 12.91
C ARG A 228 -4.29 4.57 12.30
N PRO A 229 -3.91 3.55 13.06
CA PRO A 229 -4.06 2.18 12.64
C PRO A 229 -5.55 1.80 12.57
N GLN A 230 -5.90 0.98 11.59
CA GLN A 230 -7.20 0.34 11.51
C GLN A 230 -6.99 -1.11 11.09
N ARG A 231 -7.55 -2.05 11.86
CA ARG A 231 -7.48 -3.47 11.53
C ARG A 231 -8.24 -3.74 10.24
N HIS A 232 -7.59 -4.40 9.30
CA HIS A 232 -8.23 -4.95 8.11
C HIS A 232 -7.94 -6.44 8.02
N GLU A 233 -9.02 -7.23 7.87
CA GLU A 233 -8.95 -8.68 7.90
C GLU A 233 -9.13 -9.24 6.50
N ILE A 234 -8.45 -10.36 6.25
CA ILE A 234 -8.41 -11.05 4.98
C ILE A 234 -8.44 -12.55 5.24
N LEU A 235 -9.07 -13.31 4.35
CA LEU A 235 -9.06 -14.77 4.41
C LEU A 235 -8.59 -15.40 3.11
N SER A 236 -8.25 -16.68 3.21
CA SER A 236 -8.00 -17.54 2.06
C SER A 236 -8.75 -18.85 2.23
N THR A 237 -9.23 -19.37 1.11
CA THR A 237 -10.03 -20.61 1.03
C THR A 237 -9.19 -21.80 0.62
N GLU A 238 -9.78 -23.00 0.64
CA GLU A 238 -9.25 -24.14 -0.08
C GLU A 238 -9.16 -23.83 -1.59
N PRO A 239 -8.25 -24.49 -2.34
CA PRO A 239 -8.08 -24.22 -3.75
C PRO A 239 -9.23 -24.79 -4.57
N LEU A 240 -9.71 -24.00 -5.53
CA LEU A 240 -10.66 -24.39 -6.56
C LEU A 240 -9.98 -24.41 -7.94
N LYS A 241 -10.60 -25.10 -8.90
CA LYS A 241 -10.20 -24.94 -10.30
C LYS A 241 -10.27 -23.45 -10.69
N PRO A 242 -9.34 -22.94 -11.52
CA PRO A 242 -9.37 -21.54 -11.93
C PRO A 242 -10.67 -21.18 -12.66
N PHE A 243 -11.40 -20.19 -12.14
CA PHE A 243 -12.62 -19.64 -12.72
C PHE A 243 -12.67 -18.12 -12.65
N LEU A 244 -12.12 -17.53 -11.58
CA LEU A 244 -12.18 -16.11 -11.32
C LEU A 244 -10.96 -15.38 -11.92
N LYS A 245 -11.12 -14.79 -13.09
CA LYS A 245 -10.05 -14.03 -13.76
C LYS A 245 -9.82 -12.67 -13.12
N PRO A 246 -10.82 -11.77 -12.99
CA PRO A 246 -10.62 -10.46 -12.40
C PRO A 246 -10.52 -10.51 -10.87
N MET A 247 -9.96 -9.47 -10.27
CA MET A 247 -10.29 -9.08 -8.92
C MET A 247 -11.71 -8.52 -8.95
N VAL A 248 -12.61 -9.05 -8.16
CA VAL A 248 -13.99 -8.55 -8.03
C VAL A 248 -14.12 -7.74 -6.75
N THR A 249 -14.76 -6.57 -6.85
CA THR A 249 -14.97 -5.67 -5.73
C THR A 249 -16.41 -5.15 -5.71
N VAL A 250 -17.03 -5.12 -4.52
CA VAL A 250 -18.38 -4.56 -4.32
C VAL A 250 -18.27 -3.19 -3.67
N SER A 251 -18.74 -2.16 -4.37
CA SER A 251 -18.54 -0.75 -4.01
C SER A 251 -19.12 -0.34 -2.66
N GLU A 252 -20.21 -0.95 -2.20
CA GLU A 252 -20.87 -0.56 -0.95
C GLU A 252 -20.29 -1.21 0.30
N THR A 253 -19.73 -2.39 0.15
CA THR A 253 -19.29 -3.18 1.31
C THR A 253 -17.78 -3.24 1.47
N GLY A 254 -17.03 -2.76 0.46
CA GLY A 254 -15.58 -2.96 0.42
C GLY A 254 -15.17 -4.43 0.34
N LEU A 255 -16.10 -5.32 -0.05
CA LEU A 255 -15.75 -6.69 -0.38
C LEU A 255 -14.84 -6.69 -1.59
N TYR A 256 -13.73 -7.39 -1.50
CA TYR A 256 -12.90 -7.74 -2.65
C TYR A 256 -12.49 -9.21 -2.58
N VAL A 257 -12.39 -9.84 -3.72
CA VAL A 257 -11.94 -11.23 -3.83
C VAL A 257 -11.22 -11.46 -5.15
N SER A 258 -10.14 -12.20 -5.10
CA SER A 258 -9.42 -12.70 -6.28
C SER A 258 -9.09 -14.17 -6.11
N GLN A 259 -8.79 -14.86 -7.20
CA GLN A 259 -8.31 -16.23 -7.14
C GLN A 259 -6.81 -16.25 -7.38
N SER A 260 -6.07 -16.93 -6.51
CA SER A 260 -4.62 -17.12 -6.65
C SER A 260 -4.30 -18.08 -7.82
N LEU A 261 -3.03 -18.11 -8.25
CA LEU A 261 -2.57 -19.08 -9.26
C LEU A 261 -2.64 -20.54 -8.78
N ARG A 262 -2.73 -20.77 -7.48
CA ARG A 262 -2.88 -22.11 -6.90
C ARG A 262 -4.35 -22.48 -6.68
N GLY A 263 -5.27 -21.56 -6.96
CA GLY A 263 -6.71 -21.81 -6.89
C GLY A 263 -7.42 -21.27 -5.65
N GLU A 264 -6.69 -20.87 -4.58
CA GLU A 264 -7.31 -20.28 -3.39
C GLU A 264 -7.98 -18.95 -3.73
N LEU A 265 -9.16 -18.70 -3.20
CA LEU A 265 -9.73 -17.36 -3.15
C LEU A 265 -9.09 -16.59 -2.00
N VAL A 266 -8.66 -15.37 -2.26
CA VAL A 266 -8.09 -14.45 -1.28
C VAL A 266 -8.89 -13.17 -1.32
N GLY A 267 -9.39 -12.72 -0.17
CA GLY A 267 -10.23 -11.53 -0.14
C GLY A 267 -10.51 -11.02 1.27
N GLY A 268 -11.06 -9.82 1.33
CA GLY A 268 -11.46 -9.13 2.54
C GLY A 268 -12.74 -8.34 2.33
N ILE A 269 -13.25 -7.79 3.41
CA ILE A 269 -14.43 -6.93 3.43
C ILE A 269 -14.24 -5.86 4.50
N SER A 270 -14.78 -4.66 4.27
CA SER A 270 -14.76 -3.60 5.27
C SER A 270 -15.61 -4.00 6.47
N MET A 271 -14.98 -4.01 7.64
CA MET A 271 -15.66 -4.21 8.92
C MET A 271 -15.89 -2.84 9.58
N PRO A 272 -16.92 -2.71 10.43
CA PRO A 272 -17.06 -1.51 11.26
C PRO A 272 -15.76 -1.18 11.99
N ALA A 273 -15.40 0.10 12.00
CA ALA A 273 -14.24 0.55 12.75
C ALA A 273 -14.44 0.24 14.24
N GLU A 274 -13.41 -0.30 14.87
CA GLU A 274 -13.36 -0.47 16.32
C GLU A 274 -12.57 0.69 16.91
N ASP A 275 -12.94 1.07 18.10
CA ASP A 275 -12.10 1.97 18.90
C ASP A 275 -11.00 1.14 19.58
N ASP A 276 -9.94 0.90 18.84
CA ASP A 276 -8.77 0.14 19.30
C ASP A 276 -7.80 1.02 20.14
N GLY A 277 -8.23 2.21 20.59
CA GLY A 277 -7.37 3.13 21.35
C GLY A 277 -6.16 3.66 20.56
N GLY A 278 -6.14 3.46 19.25
CA GLY A 278 -5.00 3.81 18.39
C GLY A 278 -3.88 2.77 18.37
N GLU A 279 -4.12 1.58 18.91
CA GLU A 279 -3.14 0.47 18.91
C GLU A 279 -3.25 -0.39 17.64
N VAL A 280 -2.14 -1.03 17.28
CA VAL A 280 -2.10 -1.95 16.14
C VAL A 280 -2.49 -3.35 16.58
N HIS A 281 -3.64 -3.83 16.11
CA HIS A 281 -4.11 -5.18 16.35
C HIS A 281 -3.97 -6.08 15.11
N LEU A 282 -3.26 -7.20 15.26
CA LEU A 282 -3.02 -8.19 14.19
C LEU A 282 -3.79 -9.49 14.37
N GLY A 283 -4.58 -9.59 15.43
CA GLY A 283 -5.49 -10.72 15.65
C GLY A 283 -6.72 -10.65 14.75
N SER A 284 -7.16 -11.78 14.23
CA SER A 284 -8.38 -11.88 13.42
C SER A 284 -9.58 -12.30 14.28
N ARG A 285 -10.80 -11.97 13.82
CA ARG A 285 -12.05 -12.14 14.58
C ARG A 285 -12.99 -13.10 13.87
N LEU A 286 -13.75 -13.88 14.65
CA LEU A 286 -14.79 -14.76 14.11
C LEU A 286 -15.88 -13.95 13.38
N ALA A 287 -16.21 -12.76 13.88
CA ALA A 287 -17.19 -11.86 13.23
C ALA A 287 -16.82 -11.55 11.78
N PHE A 288 -15.53 -11.34 11.47
CA PHE A 288 -15.07 -11.16 10.11
C PHE A 288 -15.33 -12.40 9.25
N THR A 289 -14.95 -13.60 9.74
CA THR A 289 -15.17 -14.85 8.99
C THR A 289 -16.64 -15.01 8.61
N THR A 290 -17.54 -14.79 9.56
CA THR A 290 -18.99 -14.90 9.35
C THR A 290 -19.49 -13.88 8.34
N THR A 291 -19.07 -12.61 8.45
CA THR A 291 -19.46 -11.52 7.54
C THR A 291 -18.93 -11.79 6.13
N MET A 292 -17.65 -12.14 6.03
CA MET A 292 -17.01 -12.42 4.73
C MET A 292 -17.61 -13.65 4.05
N ALA A 293 -17.86 -14.74 4.79
CA ALA A 293 -18.47 -15.94 4.23
C ALA A 293 -19.87 -15.66 3.66
N ARG A 294 -20.70 -14.91 4.40
CA ARG A 294 -22.02 -14.47 3.92
C ARG A 294 -21.91 -13.63 2.66
N ALA A 295 -21.01 -12.64 2.65
CA ALA A 295 -20.81 -11.76 1.51
C ALA A 295 -20.28 -12.49 0.27
N LEU A 296 -19.43 -13.49 0.45
CA LEU A 296 -18.94 -14.35 -0.64
C LEU A 296 -20.06 -15.21 -1.25
N VAL A 297 -20.92 -15.80 -0.41
CA VAL A 297 -22.09 -16.59 -0.88
C VAL A 297 -23.11 -15.70 -1.58
N GLU A 298 -23.30 -14.47 -1.08
CA GLU A 298 -24.16 -13.49 -1.76
C GLU A 298 -23.59 -13.05 -3.11
N LEU A 299 -22.29 -12.98 -3.24
CA LEU A 299 -21.60 -12.61 -4.48
C LEU A 299 -21.60 -13.75 -5.50
N MET A 300 -21.28 -14.95 -5.03
CA MET A 300 -21.15 -16.16 -5.85
C MET A 300 -21.72 -17.35 -5.05
N PRO A 301 -22.98 -17.78 -5.28
CA PRO A 301 -23.66 -18.82 -4.49
C PRO A 301 -22.93 -20.16 -4.44
N LEU A 302 -22.17 -20.50 -5.47
CA LEU A 302 -21.35 -21.73 -5.49
C LEU A 302 -20.36 -21.82 -4.32
N LEU A 303 -19.97 -20.67 -3.72
CA LEU A 303 -19.01 -20.62 -2.63
C LEU A 303 -19.59 -21.05 -1.27
N GLY A 304 -20.88 -21.41 -1.22
CA GLY A 304 -21.54 -21.89 0.01
C GLY A 304 -20.95 -23.18 0.60
N HIS A 305 -20.17 -23.92 -0.17
CA HIS A 305 -19.55 -25.19 0.26
C HIS A 305 -18.02 -25.10 0.44
N ILE A 306 -17.42 -23.93 0.18
CA ILE A 306 -15.98 -23.77 0.24
C ILE A 306 -15.49 -23.61 1.69
N LYS A 307 -14.34 -24.20 2.01
CA LYS A 307 -13.75 -24.09 3.34
C LYS A 307 -12.79 -22.91 3.40
N VAL A 308 -12.90 -22.14 4.48
CA VAL A 308 -11.88 -21.14 4.86
C VAL A 308 -10.72 -21.89 5.48
N VAL A 309 -9.53 -21.74 4.89
CA VAL A 309 -8.31 -22.42 5.34
C VAL A 309 -7.47 -21.51 6.23
N ARG A 310 -7.48 -20.22 5.96
CA ARG A 310 -6.67 -19.26 6.70
C ARG A 310 -7.36 -17.91 6.79
N GLN A 311 -7.16 -17.26 7.93
CA GLN A 311 -7.56 -15.87 8.19
C GLN A 311 -6.41 -15.15 8.88
N TRP A 312 -6.22 -13.87 8.55
CA TRP A 312 -5.23 -13.01 9.18
C TRP A 312 -5.68 -11.55 9.11
N ALA A 313 -5.02 -10.68 9.89
CA ALA A 313 -5.25 -9.24 9.85
C ALA A 313 -3.96 -8.48 9.55
N GLY A 314 -4.11 -7.33 8.91
CA GLY A 314 -3.06 -6.33 8.70
C GLY A 314 -3.54 -4.95 9.13
N PRO A 315 -2.63 -4.06 9.55
CA PRO A 315 -3.00 -2.72 9.94
C PRO A 315 -3.06 -1.81 8.72
N TYR A 316 -4.22 -1.25 8.41
CA TYR A 316 -4.31 -0.09 7.57
C TYR A 316 -3.77 1.13 8.31
N ASP A 317 -3.23 2.05 7.59
CA ASP A 317 -2.65 3.29 8.06
C ASP A 317 -3.52 4.45 7.55
N ILE A 318 -4.46 4.91 8.36
CA ILE A 318 -5.53 5.83 7.95
C ILE A 318 -5.18 7.25 8.32
N SER A 319 -5.00 8.12 7.33
CA SER A 319 -4.90 9.57 7.50
C SER A 319 -6.31 10.21 7.63
N PRO A 320 -6.45 11.39 8.29
CA PRO A 320 -7.76 12.01 8.48
C PRO A 320 -8.50 12.38 7.20
N ASP A 321 -7.76 12.75 6.15
CA ASP A 321 -8.30 13.13 4.83
C ASP A 321 -8.29 11.99 3.82
N GLY A 322 -7.79 10.81 4.21
CA GLY A 322 -7.70 9.64 3.35
C GLY A 322 -6.55 9.65 2.34
N ASP A 323 -5.84 10.76 2.19
CA ASP A 323 -4.67 10.87 1.32
C ASP A 323 -3.38 10.44 2.05
N PRO A 324 -2.38 9.88 1.35
CA PRO A 324 -1.08 9.57 1.93
C PRO A 324 -0.39 10.80 2.56
N ILE A 325 0.55 10.56 3.45
CA ILE A 325 1.40 11.59 4.07
C ILE A 325 2.84 11.36 3.60
N VAL A 326 3.33 12.23 2.71
CA VAL A 326 4.66 12.07 2.11
C VAL A 326 5.40 13.40 2.07
N GLY A 327 6.58 13.45 2.69
CA GLY A 327 7.41 14.64 2.69
C GLY A 327 8.18 14.85 3.99
N GLU A 328 8.83 16.00 4.10
CA GLU A 328 9.56 16.42 5.28
C GLU A 328 8.60 16.96 6.37
N LEU A 329 8.84 16.59 7.61
CA LEU A 329 8.10 17.17 8.74
C LEU A 329 8.49 18.65 8.92
N PRO A 330 7.52 19.59 8.97
CA PRO A 330 7.80 21.02 9.04
C PRO A 330 8.74 21.42 10.20
N ASP A 331 8.56 20.80 11.36
CA ASP A 331 9.25 21.16 12.58
C ASP A 331 10.54 20.35 12.83
N VAL A 332 10.82 19.38 11.96
CA VAL A 332 11.97 18.47 12.09
C VAL A 332 12.73 18.37 10.77
N PRO A 333 13.51 19.38 10.38
CA PRO A 333 14.31 19.37 9.15
C PRO A 333 15.20 18.13 9.05
N GLY A 334 15.19 17.49 7.87
CA GLY A 334 15.91 16.24 7.62
C GLY A 334 15.13 14.97 8.00
N PHE A 335 13.97 15.09 8.67
CA PHE A 335 13.10 13.97 8.98
C PHE A 335 11.92 13.93 8.01
N HIS A 336 11.83 12.86 7.25
CA HIS A 336 10.80 12.67 6.24
C HIS A 336 9.87 11.52 6.66
N VAL A 337 8.64 11.57 6.18
CA VAL A 337 7.64 10.51 6.39
C VAL A 337 7.08 10.02 5.06
N VAL A 338 6.71 8.76 5.00
CA VAL A 338 5.99 8.15 3.88
C VAL A 338 5.04 7.09 4.44
N CYS A 339 3.81 7.51 4.73
CA CYS A 339 2.79 6.74 5.45
C CYS A 339 1.37 7.18 5.07
N GLY A 340 0.34 6.67 5.73
CA GLY A 340 -1.05 7.09 5.51
C GLY A 340 -1.71 6.50 4.26
N PHE A 341 -1.24 5.38 3.74
CA PHE A 341 -1.71 4.82 2.47
C PHE A 341 -2.98 3.97 2.56
N ARG A 342 -3.58 3.85 3.72
CA ARG A 342 -4.75 2.99 3.94
C ARG A 342 -4.44 1.55 3.47
N GLY A 343 -5.28 0.96 2.61
CA GLY A 343 -5.06 -0.34 1.98
C GLY A 343 -4.24 -0.33 0.68
N HIS A 344 -3.78 0.84 0.22
CA HIS A 344 -3.24 1.01 -1.14
C HIS A 344 -1.71 1.11 -1.22
N GLY A 345 -1.03 1.15 -0.08
CA GLY A 345 0.43 1.33 -0.02
C GLY A 345 1.22 0.31 -0.83
N PHE A 346 0.75 -0.92 -0.93
CA PHE A 346 1.42 -1.96 -1.71
C PHE A 346 1.48 -1.61 -3.20
N MET A 347 0.35 -1.25 -3.80
CA MET A 347 0.27 -0.94 -5.23
C MET A 347 0.85 0.43 -5.58
N MET A 348 0.88 1.38 -4.64
CA MET A 348 1.45 2.71 -4.84
C MET A 348 2.96 2.77 -4.61
N ALA A 349 3.52 1.87 -3.83
CA ALA A 349 4.94 1.91 -3.45
C ALA A 349 5.92 1.97 -4.63
N PRO A 350 5.72 1.25 -5.75
CA PRO A 350 6.66 1.32 -6.87
C PRO A 350 6.87 2.74 -7.39
N VAL A 351 5.80 3.46 -7.63
CA VAL A 351 5.84 4.80 -8.22
C VAL A 351 6.17 5.88 -7.19
N VAL A 352 5.55 5.82 -6.01
CA VAL A 352 5.81 6.81 -4.94
C VAL A 352 7.25 6.75 -4.49
N ALA A 353 7.78 5.56 -4.23
CA ALA A 353 9.18 5.41 -3.83
C ALA A 353 10.17 5.86 -4.91
N ARG A 354 9.85 5.66 -6.19
CA ARG A 354 10.67 6.12 -7.31
C ARG A 354 10.78 7.65 -7.33
N HIS A 355 9.66 8.35 -7.34
CA HIS A 355 9.66 9.82 -7.38
C HIS A 355 10.17 10.45 -6.09
N PHE A 356 9.88 9.82 -4.93
CA PHE A 356 10.39 10.31 -3.66
C PHE A 356 11.91 10.12 -3.54
N ALA A 357 12.47 9.02 -4.02
CA ALA A 357 13.90 8.81 -4.09
C ALA A 357 14.60 9.83 -5.00
N ALA A 358 14.03 10.12 -6.18
CA ALA A 358 14.52 11.14 -7.09
C ALA A 358 14.55 12.52 -6.39
N PHE A 359 13.45 12.91 -5.74
CA PHE A 359 13.38 14.16 -4.97
C PHE A 359 14.43 14.23 -3.86
N LEU A 360 14.57 13.19 -3.03
CA LEU A 360 15.57 13.11 -1.96
C LEU A 360 17.01 13.13 -2.50
N SER A 361 17.21 12.83 -3.77
CA SER A 361 18.48 12.88 -4.47
C SER A 361 18.75 14.21 -5.19
N GLY A 362 17.85 15.20 -5.03
CA GLY A 362 17.97 16.52 -5.66
C GLY A 362 17.31 16.63 -7.03
N GLY A 363 16.51 15.64 -7.41
CA GLY A 363 15.69 15.64 -8.63
C GLY A 363 14.39 16.43 -8.47
N PRO A 364 13.50 16.37 -9.49
CA PRO A 364 12.28 17.15 -9.52
C PRO A 364 11.30 16.74 -8.43
N LYS A 365 10.53 17.71 -7.95
CA LYS A 365 9.45 17.51 -7.00
C LYS A 365 8.17 17.12 -7.78
N HIS A 366 7.72 15.88 -7.62
CA HIS A 366 6.45 15.44 -8.19
C HIS A 366 5.26 16.13 -7.47
N GLU A 367 4.14 16.34 -8.17
CA GLU A 367 2.96 17.03 -7.65
C GLU A 367 2.40 16.44 -6.35
N PHE A 368 2.42 15.10 -6.20
CA PHE A 368 1.93 14.47 -4.98
C PHE A 368 2.73 14.88 -3.74
N LEU A 369 4.02 15.24 -3.85
CA LEU A 369 4.80 15.73 -2.72
C LEU A 369 4.31 17.09 -2.19
N THR A 370 3.55 17.81 -3.00
CA THR A 370 2.84 19.02 -2.55
C THR A 370 1.46 18.64 -2.02
N ALA A 371 0.72 17.79 -2.75
CA ALA A 371 -0.61 17.37 -2.37
C ALA A 371 -0.63 16.57 -1.04
N TRP A 372 0.33 15.69 -0.83
CA TRP A 372 0.41 14.80 0.33
C TRP A 372 1.39 15.27 1.40
N SER A 373 1.85 16.52 1.33
CA SER A 373 2.77 17.08 2.32
C SER A 373 2.21 17.01 3.75
N PRO A 374 3.04 16.61 4.75
CA PRO A 374 2.65 16.68 6.17
C PRO A 374 2.20 18.07 6.62
N ALA A 375 2.73 19.13 6.00
CA ALA A 375 2.39 20.51 6.30
C ALA A 375 0.89 20.84 6.17
N ARG A 376 0.13 20.01 5.42
CA ARG A 376 -1.33 20.18 5.28
C ARG A 376 -2.11 19.92 6.59
N PHE A 377 -1.46 19.33 7.58
CA PHE A 377 -2.02 19.12 8.93
C PHE A 377 -1.50 20.10 9.97
N ALA A 378 -0.69 21.09 9.58
CA ALA A 378 -0.22 22.13 10.48
C ALA A 378 -1.39 22.96 11.02
N ALA A 379 -1.24 23.52 12.22
CA ALA A 379 -2.27 24.35 12.84
C ALA A 379 -2.67 25.52 11.92
N GLY A 380 -3.96 25.68 11.69
CA GLY A 380 -4.51 26.73 10.80
C GLY A 380 -4.60 26.35 9.32
N ALA A 381 -4.15 25.16 8.91
CA ALA A 381 -4.38 24.68 7.55
C ALA A 381 -5.89 24.40 7.33
N PRO A 382 -6.48 24.83 6.18
CA PRO A 382 -7.87 24.55 5.91
C PRO A 382 -8.10 23.05 5.81
N PRO A 383 -9.21 22.53 6.40
CA PRO A 383 -9.54 21.13 6.31
C PRO A 383 -9.74 20.78 4.82
N ARG A 384 -8.92 19.88 4.28
CA ARG A 384 -9.22 19.26 2.99
C ARG A 384 -10.43 18.36 3.19
N ARG A 385 -11.44 18.53 2.36
CA ARG A 385 -12.47 17.50 2.24
C ARG A 385 -11.75 16.25 1.72
N GLY A 386 -11.64 15.26 2.58
CA GLY A 386 -11.05 13.99 2.21
C GLY A 386 -11.70 13.49 0.95
N GLY A 387 -10.93 12.93 0.07
CA GLY A 387 -11.48 12.24 -1.08
C GLY A 387 -12.37 11.11 -0.56
N GLU A 388 -13.67 11.38 -0.39
CA GLU A 388 -14.70 10.38 -0.04
C GLU A 388 -14.74 9.23 -1.03
N GLU A 389 -13.92 9.29 -2.06
CA GLU A 389 -13.99 8.46 -3.25
C GLU A 389 -12.78 7.53 -3.45
N MET A 390 -11.76 7.58 -2.61
CA MET A 390 -10.69 6.57 -2.64
C MET A 390 -11.17 5.30 -1.92
N PHE A 391 -12.24 4.75 -2.41
CA PHE A 391 -12.75 3.48 -1.92
C PHE A 391 -12.14 2.36 -2.71
N ILE A 392 -11.75 1.47 -2.07
CA ILE A 392 -12.20 0.22 -1.53
C ILE A 392 -11.11 -0.81 -1.78
N GLY A 393 -10.80 -1.52 -0.81
CA GLY A 393 -10.01 -2.74 -0.85
C GLY A 393 -9.23 -2.87 0.41
#